data_5cd518effdca9ec0cc05bf942dd7e9a2
#
_entry.id   5cd518effdca9ec0cc05bf942dd7e9a2
#
_cell.length_a   1.000
_cell.length_b   1.000
_cell.length_c   1.000
_cell.angle_alpha   90.00
_cell.angle_beta   90.00
_cell.angle_gamma   90.00
#
_symmetry.space_group_name_H-M   'P 1'
#
loop_
_entity.id
_entity.type
_entity.pdbx_description
1 polymer ?
#
loop_
_entity_poly.entity_id
_entity_poly.type
_entity_poly.pdbx_seq_one_letter_code
_entity_poly.pdbx_strand_id
1 'polypeptide(L)'
;MTDSKNIEKLTAEAVELLREMVAIPSPSFHEDAVCSHISNWLTAKGVEHERVGNNIIAEHIVDPSKPTLMLCAHIDTVEPCEGYTFDPYKPENCPSDMVQGLGSNDDGASVVSMLAVYRYLSIRSFAQDDSGKDCHVADAPRNDVTCNTNLTLVLTCEEERSGKGGMTGLWGKRLSQIDYAIVGEPTGMKAATSERGLLVIDATAHGISGHAARNEGKNALYIALEDIERLRKHEFTKISQKMGKVNLNVTQIKAGSAHNVIPDRFDFVIDIRPTEQYSNEEILQELQAICESELKPRNLANQSSATKEDSPLQKTAERMGIETFSSATTSDWMRITCDAIKMGPGESTRSHRKDEYVTVEELKEGIETYIKFIRSLDFARDDR
;
A
#
# COMPACT_ATOMS: atom_id res chain seq x y z
N MET A 1 30.09 14.17 -8.55
CA MET A 1 30.66 12.91 -9.11
C MET A 1 30.54 11.72 -8.16
N THR A 2 30.67 11.89 -6.85
CA THR A 2 30.59 10.82 -5.82
C THR A 2 29.17 10.26 -5.60
N ASP A 3 28.13 11.07 -5.70
CA ASP A 3 26.75 10.59 -5.51
C ASP A 3 26.26 9.71 -6.67
N SER A 4 26.61 10.02 -7.92
CA SER A 4 26.21 9.21 -9.08
C SER A 4 26.72 7.77 -9.02
N LYS A 5 28.00 7.56 -8.65
CA LYS A 5 28.56 6.20 -8.51
C LYS A 5 27.93 5.40 -7.38
N ASN A 6 27.52 6.07 -6.30
CA ASN A 6 26.81 5.40 -5.21
C ASN A 6 25.41 4.98 -5.64
N ILE A 7 24.70 5.84 -6.38
CA ILE A 7 23.37 5.52 -6.92
C ILE A 7 23.46 4.33 -7.88
N GLU A 8 24.43 4.30 -8.80
CA GLU A 8 24.63 3.16 -9.70
C GLU A 8 24.85 1.85 -8.95
N LYS A 9 25.66 1.88 -7.88
CA LYS A 9 25.90 0.70 -7.03
C LYS A 9 24.65 0.27 -6.28
N LEU A 10 23.92 1.22 -5.68
CA LEU A 10 22.66 0.96 -4.98
C LEU A 10 21.62 0.37 -5.92
N THR A 11 21.50 0.92 -7.13
CA THR A 11 20.59 0.42 -8.16
C THR A 11 20.94 -1.00 -8.58
N ALA A 12 22.22 -1.29 -8.81
CA ALA A 12 22.67 -2.63 -9.19
C ALA A 12 22.34 -3.67 -8.10
N GLU A 13 22.59 -3.35 -6.82
CA GLU A 13 22.26 -4.21 -5.68
C GLU A 13 20.73 -4.38 -5.53
N ALA A 14 19.92 -3.32 -5.77
CA ALA A 14 18.47 -3.37 -5.73
C ALA A 14 17.90 -4.27 -6.84
N VAL A 15 18.44 -4.16 -8.07
CA VAL A 15 18.04 -5.01 -9.20
C VAL A 15 18.36 -6.49 -8.93
N GLU A 16 19.52 -6.79 -8.36
CA GLU A 16 19.91 -8.16 -8.01
C GLU A 16 18.97 -8.74 -6.97
N LEU A 17 18.74 -8.02 -5.86
CA LEU A 17 17.83 -8.45 -4.80
C LEU A 17 16.38 -8.63 -5.33
N LEU A 18 15.89 -7.71 -6.18
CA LEU A 18 14.55 -7.84 -6.74
C LEU A 18 14.39 -9.09 -7.61
N ARG A 19 15.40 -9.43 -8.41
CA ARG A 19 15.39 -10.67 -9.20
C ARG A 19 15.37 -11.91 -8.32
N GLU A 20 16.09 -11.89 -7.19
CA GLU A 20 16.09 -12.97 -6.22
C GLU A 20 14.71 -13.08 -5.52
N MET A 21 14.10 -11.95 -5.15
CA MET A 21 12.76 -11.90 -4.54
C MET A 21 11.69 -12.45 -5.49
N VAL A 22 11.65 -12.03 -6.74
CA VAL A 22 10.71 -12.52 -7.77
C VAL A 22 10.80 -14.04 -7.93
N ALA A 23 11.98 -14.61 -7.79
CA ALA A 23 12.18 -16.06 -7.89
C ALA A 23 11.62 -16.85 -6.69
N ILE A 24 11.16 -16.17 -5.65
CA ILE A 24 10.62 -16.77 -4.43
C ILE A 24 9.12 -16.46 -4.36
N PRO A 25 8.22 -17.40 -4.68
CA PRO A 25 6.79 -17.18 -4.55
C PRO A 25 6.41 -16.72 -3.15
N SER A 26 5.67 -15.62 -3.07
CA SER A 26 5.29 -14.97 -1.81
C SER A 26 3.82 -14.52 -1.78
N PRO A 27 2.85 -15.35 -2.18
CA PRO A 27 1.46 -14.93 -2.05
C PRO A 27 1.09 -14.68 -0.59
N SER A 28 0.15 -13.75 -0.34
CA SER A 28 -0.26 -13.38 1.01
C SER A 28 -0.49 -14.61 1.90
N PHE A 29 0.00 -14.59 3.13
CA PHE A 29 0.06 -15.67 4.13
C PHE A 29 1.14 -16.74 3.87
N HIS A 30 1.96 -16.62 2.83
CA HIS A 30 3.02 -17.55 2.46
C HIS A 30 4.38 -16.87 2.21
N GLU A 31 4.65 -15.75 2.89
CA GLU A 31 5.81 -14.87 2.69
C GLU A 31 7.06 -15.32 3.45
N ASP A 32 7.01 -16.40 4.21
CA ASP A 32 8.12 -16.82 5.10
C ASP A 32 9.46 -16.95 4.37
N ALA A 33 9.46 -17.48 3.16
CA ALA A 33 10.65 -17.70 2.36
C ALA A 33 11.29 -16.37 1.89
N VAL A 34 10.49 -15.45 1.32
CA VAL A 34 10.99 -14.14 0.87
C VAL A 34 11.39 -13.27 2.06
N CYS A 35 10.63 -13.30 3.16
CA CYS A 35 10.98 -12.61 4.39
C CYS A 35 12.33 -13.11 4.95
N SER A 36 12.56 -14.42 4.98
CA SER A 36 13.83 -15.01 5.39
C SER A 36 14.98 -14.60 4.46
N HIS A 37 14.74 -14.56 3.15
CA HIS A 37 15.72 -14.14 2.17
C HIS A 37 16.15 -12.67 2.39
N ILE A 38 15.19 -11.75 2.52
CA ILE A 38 15.47 -10.34 2.79
C ILE A 38 16.18 -10.16 4.15
N SER A 39 15.76 -10.87 5.19
CA SER A 39 16.39 -10.83 6.51
C SER A 39 17.87 -11.27 6.44
N ASN A 40 18.17 -12.35 5.72
CA ASN A 40 19.53 -12.81 5.50
C ASN A 40 20.36 -11.78 4.71
N TRP A 41 19.76 -11.17 3.69
CA TRP A 41 20.41 -10.12 2.90
C TRP A 41 20.75 -8.91 3.77
N LEU A 42 19.84 -8.43 4.62
CA LEU A 42 20.06 -7.34 5.58
C LEU A 42 21.22 -7.69 6.56
N THR A 43 21.22 -8.90 7.09
CA THR A 43 22.30 -9.40 7.96
C THR A 43 23.65 -9.37 7.24
N ALA A 44 23.70 -9.85 5.99
CA ALA A 44 24.92 -9.84 5.18
C ALA A 44 25.41 -8.42 4.86
N LYS A 45 24.49 -7.44 4.81
CA LYS A 45 24.81 -6.02 4.61
C LYS A 45 25.08 -5.27 5.93
N GLY A 46 25.05 -5.95 7.08
CA GLY A 46 25.33 -5.36 8.39
C GLY A 46 24.22 -4.44 8.91
N VAL A 47 22.99 -4.64 8.48
CA VAL A 47 21.83 -3.86 8.93
C VAL A 47 21.14 -4.61 10.07
N GLU A 48 21.11 -3.99 11.25
CA GLU A 48 20.34 -4.50 12.38
C GLU A 48 18.84 -4.39 12.08
N HIS A 49 18.11 -5.48 12.31
CA HIS A 49 16.68 -5.53 12.06
C HIS A 49 16.01 -6.59 12.96
N GLU A 50 14.71 -6.45 13.12
CA GLU A 50 13.84 -7.40 13.83
C GLU A 50 12.88 -8.03 12.83
N ARG A 51 12.61 -9.33 13.00
CA ARG A 51 11.55 -10.03 12.30
C ARG A 51 10.37 -10.23 13.25
N VAL A 52 9.18 -9.73 12.86
CA VAL A 52 7.92 -9.88 13.60
C VAL A 52 6.92 -10.64 12.72
N GLY A 53 6.82 -11.95 12.92
CA GLY A 53 6.13 -12.83 11.98
C GLY A 53 6.85 -12.82 10.62
N ASN A 54 6.13 -12.47 9.56
CA ASN A 54 6.69 -12.26 8.22
C ASN A 54 6.95 -10.78 7.90
N ASN A 55 6.98 -9.91 8.91
CA ASN A 55 7.37 -8.52 8.73
C ASN A 55 8.82 -8.31 9.15
N ILE A 56 9.48 -7.31 8.55
CA ILE A 56 10.83 -6.89 8.89
C ILE A 56 10.80 -5.43 9.34
N ILE A 57 11.46 -5.12 10.46
CA ILE A 57 11.56 -3.77 11.00
C ILE A 57 13.04 -3.46 11.23
N ALA A 58 13.53 -2.35 10.69
CA ALA A 58 14.86 -1.83 10.96
C ALA A 58 14.75 -0.36 11.40
N GLU A 59 15.40 -0.02 12.52
CA GLU A 59 15.31 1.31 13.12
C GLU A 59 16.69 1.97 13.15
N HIS A 60 16.73 3.22 12.74
CA HIS A 60 17.91 4.08 12.82
C HIS A 60 17.53 5.38 13.54
N ILE A 61 17.79 5.43 14.83
CA ILE A 61 17.47 6.55 15.70
C ILE A 61 18.74 7.39 15.93
N VAL A 62 18.79 8.55 15.29
CA VAL A 62 19.91 9.49 15.42
C VAL A 62 19.75 10.41 16.64
N ASP A 63 18.50 10.73 16.99
CA ASP A 63 18.16 11.59 18.13
C ASP A 63 16.70 11.35 18.54
N PRO A 64 16.43 10.83 19.74
CA PRO A 64 15.06 10.56 20.19
C PRO A 64 14.13 11.80 20.24
N SER A 65 14.69 13.02 20.21
CA SER A 65 13.90 14.25 20.17
C SER A 65 13.44 14.66 18.77
N LYS A 66 13.93 13.98 17.73
CA LYS A 66 13.59 14.25 16.34
C LYS A 66 12.43 13.38 15.87
N PRO A 67 11.66 13.87 14.90
CA PRO A 67 10.60 13.06 14.29
C PRO A 67 11.15 11.79 13.64
N THR A 68 10.33 10.75 13.65
CA THR A 68 10.60 9.47 13.01
C THR A 68 9.81 9.35 11.73
N LEU A 69 10.53 9.15 10.61
CA LEU A 69 9.97 8.85 9.31
C LEU A 69 10.01 7.34 9.06
N MET A 70 8.86 6.76 8.78
CA MET A 70 8.73 5.37 8.35
C MET A 70 8.77 5.26 6.83
N LEU A 71 9.56 4.32 6.32
CA LEU A 71 9.51 3.82 4.94
C LEU A 71 8.83 2.47 5.00
N CYS A 72 7.67 2.32 4.37
CA CYS A 72 6.85 1.12 4.42
C CYS A 72 6.59 0.58 3.02
N ALA A 73 6.80 -0.73 2.80
CA ALA A 73 6.51 -1.43 1.55
C ALA A 73 6.12 -2.88 1.87
N HIS A 74 5.35 -3.55 1.00
CA HIS A 74 4.91 -4.91 1.25
C HIS A 74 5.72 -5.94 0.45
N ILE A 75 5.89 -7.14 1.02
CA ILE A 75 6.68 -8.24 0.43
C ILE A 75 5.81 -9.37 -0.11
N ASP A 76 4.52 -9.33 0.15
CA ASP A 76 3.58 -10.30 -0.40
C ASP A 76 3.11 -9.90 -1.80
N THR A 77 2.57 -10.88 -2.51
CA THR A 77 1.99 -10.71 -3.85
C THR A 77 0.59 -11.31 -3.90
N VAL A 78 -0.17 -10.96 -4.92
CA VAL A 78 -1.35 -11.73 -5.32
C VAL A 78 -0.93 -13.08 -5.91
N GLU A 79 -1.90 -14.00 -6.12
CA GLU A 79 -1.67 -15.17 -6.97
C GLU A 79 -1.51 -14.74 -8.44
N PRO A 80 -0.67 -15.42 -9.25
CA PRO A 80 -0.48 -15.05 -10.64
C PRO A 80 -1.80 -15.21 -11.43
N CYS A 81 -2.15 -14.18 -12.18
CA CYS A 81 -3.30 -14.24 -13.08
C CYS A 81 -3.00 -15.11 -14.32
N GLU A 82 -4.04 -15.55 -14.99
CA GLU A 82 -3.89 -16.31 -16.23
C GLU A 82 -3.30 -15.47 -17.37
N GLY A 83 -2.59 -16.13 -18.28
CA GLY A 83 -2.14 -15.56 -19.55
C GLY A 83 -0.76 -14.90 -19.51
N TYR A 84 0.05 -15.14 -18.49
CA TYR A 84 1.48 -14.79 -18.51
C TYR A 84 2.15 -15.40 -19.74
N THR A 85 3.03 -14.64 -20.41
CA THR A 85 3.80 -15.12 -21.58
C THR A 85 5.12 -15.77 -21.17
N PHE A 86 5.49 -15.67 -19.88
CA PHE A 86 6.66 -16.29 -19.25
C PHE A 86 6.28 -16.84 -17.86
N ASP A 87 7.15 -17.64 -17.25
CA ASP A 87 6.96 -18.07 -15.87
C ASP A 87 7.04 -16.84 -14.93
N PRO A 88 5.98 -16.50 -14.19
CA PRO A 88 5.93 -15.31 -13.35
C PRO A 88 7.01 -15.25 -12.27
N TYR A 89 7.60 -16.39 -11.91
CA TYR A 89 8.66 -16.51 -10.90
C TYR A 89 10.05 -16.76 -11.49
N LYS A 90 10.12 -17.16 -12.77
CA LYS A 90 11.41 -17.46 -13.44
C LYS A 90 11.38 -17.02 -14.89
N PRO A 91 11.25 -15.71 -15.15
CA PRO A 91 11.19 -15.21 -16.52
C PRO A 91 12.50 -15.53 -17.25
N GLU A 92 12.39 -16.35 -18.32
CA GLU A 92 13.52 -16.62 -19.22
C GLU A 92 13.72 -15.43 -20.16
N ASN A 93 14.98 -15.13 -20.47
CA ASN A 93 15.36 -14.05 -21.41
C ASN A 93 14.89 -12.64 -20.98
N CYS A 94 14.82 -12.37 -19.66
CA CYS A 94 14.51 -11.03 -19.17
C CYS A 94 15.53 -10.01 -19.72
N PRO A 95 15.10 -8.91 -20.35
CA PRO A 95 16.00 -7.84 -20.79
C PRO A 95 16.84 -7.30 -19.63
N SER A 96 18.07 -6.86 -19.92
CA SER A 96 18.99 -6.38 -18.89
C SER A 96 18.56 -5.06 -18.24
N ASP A 97 17.72 -4.31 -18.92
CA ASP A 97 17.20 -3.00 -18.52
C ASP A 97 15.88 -3.06 -17.71
N MET A 98 15.42 -4.27 -17.38
CA MET A 98 14.21 -4.47 -16.55
C MET A 98 14.32 -5.70 -15.65
N VAL A 99 13.41 -5.77 -14.68
CA VAL A 99 13.11 -6.96 -13.89
C VAL A 99 11.67 -7.34 -14.19
N GLN A 100 11.48 -8.53 -14.75
CA GLN A 100 10.16 -9.08 -15.05
C GLN A 100 9.76 -10.09 -13.98
N GLY A 101 8.46 -10.26 -13.77
CA GLY A 101 7.87 -11.28 -12.90
C GLY A 101 6.88 -10.70 -11.90
N LEU A 102 6.08 -11.57 -11.32
CA LEU A 102 5.07 -11.22 -10.34
C LEU A 102 5.72 -10.59 -9.10
N GLY A 103 5.20 -9.44 -8.67
CA GLY A 103 5.73 -8.68 -7.54
C GLY A 103 6.99 -7.86 -7.87
N SER A 104 7.43 -7.81 -9.14
CA SER A 104 8.55 -6.96 -9.52
C SER A 104 8.21 -5.47 -9.46
N ASN A 105 6.97 -5.12 -9.80
CA ASN A 105 6.44 -3.77 -9.78
C ASN A 105 5.63 -3.50 -8.50
N ASP A 106 4.77 -4.43 -8.10
CA ASP A 106 3.86 -4.34 -6.97
C ASP A 106 4.20 -5.42 -5.92
N ASP A 107 4.92 -5.12 -4.84
CA ASP A 107 5.56 -3.85 -4.44
C ASP A 107 7.09 -4.02 -4.29
N GLY A 108 7.67 -5.06 -4.92
CA GLY A 108 9.10 -5.35 -4.85
C GLY A 108 9.99 -4.18 -5.27
N ALA A 109 9.55 -3.37 -6.23
CA ALA A 109 10.25 -2.17 -6.66
C ALA A 109 10.42 -1.16 -5.51
N SER A 110 9.36 -0.92 -4.71
CA SER A 110 9.45 -0.06 -3.52
C SER A 110 10.27 -0.71 -2.42
N VAL A 111 10.09 -2.02 -2.19
CA VAL A 111 10.88 -2.78 -1.19
C VAL A 111 12.37 -2.57 -1.41
N VAL A 112 12.89 -2.89 -2.60
CA VAL A 112 14.34 -2.81 -2.85
C VAL A 112 14.85 -1.38 -2.90
N SER A 113 14.04 -0.44 -3.39
CA SER A 113 14.39 0.99 -3.41
C SER A 113 14.47 1.56 -2.00
N MET A 114 13.50 1.29 -1.14
CA MET A 114 13.51 1.73 0.25
C MET A 114 14.61 1.07 1.08
N LEU A 115 14.91 -0.21 0.84
CA LEU A 115 16.07 -0.90 1.42
C LEU A 115 17.39 -0.21 1.06
N ALA A 116 17.58 0.12 -0.21
CA ALA A 116 18.77 0.82 -0.69
C ALA A 116 18.92 2.20 -0.05
N VAL A 117 17.81 2.95 0.01
CA VAL A 117 17.75 4.29 0.61
C VAL A 117 18.01 4.24 2.12
N TYR A 118 17.34 3.34 2.84
CA TYR A 118 17.54 3.16 4.28
C TYR A 118 19.00 2.88 4.60
N ARG A 119 19.62 1.91 3.93
CA ARG A 119 21.05 1.61 4.11
C ARG A 119 21.94 2.81 3.81
N TYR A 120 21.68 3.50 2.72
CA TYR A 120 22.50 4.65 2.31
C TYR A 120 22.45 5.78 3.35
N LEU A 121 21.28 6.04 3.93
CA LEU A 121 21.10 7.11 4.91
C LEU A 121 21.54 6.70 6.32
N SER A 122 21.33 5.44 6.75
CA SER A 122 21.72 4.96 8.08
C SER A 122 23.22 4.80 8.24
N ILE A 123 23.93 4.27 7.24
CA ILE A 123 25.39 4.06 7.33
C ILE A 123 26.14 5.40 7.40
N ARG A 124 25.68 6.43 6.73
CA ARG A 124 26.32 7.75 6.74
C ARG A 124 26.21 8.46 8.09
N SER A 125 25.16 8.20 8.86
CA SER A 125 24.99 8.81 10.19
C SER A 125 25.96 8.24 11.23
N PHE A 126 26.39 6.98 11.11
CA PHE A 126 27.36 6.36 12.01
C PHE A 126 28.82 6.82 11.77
N ALA A 127 29.11 7.49 10.65
CA ALA A 127 30.46 7.99 10.38
C ALA A 127 30.80 9.26 11.17
N GLN A 128 29.92 9.75 12.03
CA GLN A 128 30.12 10.87 12.95
C GLN A 128 29.88 10.41 14.39
N ASP A 129 30.77 9.63 14.95
CA ASP A 129 30.83 9.47 16.40
C ASP A 129 31.75 10.55 17.00
N ASP A 130 31.41 10.99 18.22
CA ASP A 130 32.04 12.09 18.97
C ASP A 130 33.52 11.88 19.31
N SER A 131 34.14 10.80 18.89
CA SER A 131 35.52 10.46 19.26
C SER A 131 36.57 10.87 18.22
N GLY A 132 36.17 11.38 17.05
CA GLY A 132 37.12 11.81 16.01
C GLY A 132 38.03 10.70 15.47
N LYS A 133 37.71 9.43 15.70
CA LYS A 133 38.41 8.29 15.16
C LYS A 133 37.71 7.72 13.95
N ASP A 134 38.38 7.78 12.82
CA ASP A 134 37.96 7.13 11.58
C ASP A 134 37.70 5.63 11.82
N CYS A 135 36.44 5.23 11.91
CA CYS A 135 36.08 3.84 11.70
C CYS A 135 36.26 3.55 10.21
N HIS A 136 37.20 2.68 9.89
CA HIS A 136 37.53 2.28 8.55
C HIS A 136 36.38 1.52 7.89
N VAL A 137 35.40 2.26 7.33
CA VAL A 137 34.66 1.81 6.16
C VAL A 137 35.38 2.45 4.97
N ALA A 138 36.30 1.70 4.39
CA ALA A 138 37.00 2.11 3.18
C ALA A 138 35.93 2.43 2.12
N ASP A 139 36.00 3.64 1.52
CA ASP A 139 35.21 4.17 0.42
C ASP A 139 33.91 4.96 0.72
N ALA A 140 33.71 5.53 1.90
CA ALA A 140 32.67 6.54 2.07
C ALA A 140 33.22 7.94 1.73
N PRO A 141 32.74 8.62 0.66
CA PRO A 141 33.19 9.98 0.37
C PRO A 141 32.64 10.94 1.44
N ARG A 142 33.58 11.69 2.03
CA ARG A 142 33.29 12.80 2.94
C ARG A 142 32.59 13.92 2.17
N ASN A 143 31.28 14.02 2.24
CA ASN A 143 30.54 15.24 1.94
C ASN A 143 29.27 15.30 2.80
N ASP A 144 29.21 16.38 3.58
CA ASP A 144 28.26 16.80 4.56
C ASP A 144 26.78 16.76 4.10
N VAL A 145 26.08 15.64 4.31
CA VAL A 145 24.65 15.71 4.58
C VAL A 145 24.25 14.50 5.45
N THR A 146 24.28 14.67 6.75
CA THR A 146 23.69 13.73 7.70
C THR A 146 22.17 13.73 7.51
N CYS A 147 21.56 12.56 7.47
CA CYS A 147 20.11 12.46 7.64
C CYS A 147 19.77 12.97 9.03
N ASN A 148 19.01 14.05 9.11
CA ASN A 148 18.71 14.73 10.37
C ASN A 148 17.39 14.22 11.01
N THR A 149 16.91 13.05 10.55
CA THR A 149 15.60 12.45 10.87
C THR A 149 15.82 11.00 11.28
N ASN A 150 15.09 10.55 12.29
CA ASN A 150 15.04 9.14 12.61
C ASN A 150 14.34 8.38 11.48
N LEU A 151 14.86 7.20 11.15
CA LEU A 151 14.29 6.38 10.09
C LEU A 151 13.85 5.02 10.64
N THR A 152 12.68 4.58 10.23
CA THR A 152 12.21 3.21 10.46
C THR A 152 11.84 2.61 9.10
N LEU A 153 12.48 1.51 8.73
CA LEU A 153 12.07 0.71 7.58
C LEU A 153 11.14 -0.39 8.07
N VAL A 154 10.00 -0.53 7.42
CA VAL A 154 9.01 -1.58 7.70
C VAL A 154 8.67 -2.28 6.40
N LEU A 155 8.97 -3.56 6.31
CA LEU A 155 8.54 -4.41 5.22
C LEU A 155 7.43 -5.31 5.73
N THR A 156 6.24 -5.18 5.16
CA THR A 156 5.01 -5.83 5.65
C THR A 156 4.65 -7.06 4.85
N CYS A 157 3.93 -7.98 5.47
CA CYS A 157 3.26 -9.11 4.85
C CYS A 157 1.74 -8.88 4.80
N GLU A 158 1.02 -9.73 4.08
CA GLU A 158 -0.45 -9.81 4.06
C GLU A 158 -1.16 -8.51 3.59
N GLU A 159 -0.47 -7.58 2.89
CA GLU A 159 -1.06 -6.32 2.41
C GLU A 159 -2.20 -6.59 1.45
N GLU A 160 -1.99 -7.41 0.43
CA GLU A 160 -2.90 -7.75 -0.68
C GLU A 160 -4.22 -8.41 -0.22
N ARG A 161 -4.23 -8.87 1.01
CA ARG A 161 -5.41 -9.47 1.67
C ARG A 161 -5.87 -8.69 2.90
N SER A 162 -5.30 -7.51 3.16
CA SER A 162 -5.58 -6.71 4.36
C SER A 162 -5.51 -7.55 5.64
N GLY A 163 -4.49 -8.40 5.73
CA GLY A 163 -4.35 -9.41 6.77
C GLY A 163 -4.03 -8.83 8.14
N LYS A 164 -4.20 -9.66 9.16
CA LYS A 164 -3.96 -9.26 10.55
C LYS A 164 -2.50 -9.36 10.97
N GLY A 165 -1.69 -10.11 10.22
CA GLY A 165 -0.27 -10.31 10.48
C GLY A 165 0.61 -9.17 9.96
N GLY A 166 0.14 -8.40 8.97
CA GLY A 166 0.84 -7.27 8.38
C GLY A 166 0.72 -5.98 9.19
N MET A 167 0.58 -4.84 8.52
CA MET A 167 0.49 -3.51 9.15
C MET A 167 -0.57 -3.44 10.25
N THR A 168 -1.72 -4.09 10.08
CA THR A 168 -2.78 -4.18 11.12
C THR A 168 -2.25 -4.75 12.45
N GLY A 169 -1.35 -5.71 12.41
CA GLY A 169 -0.74 -6.32 13.59
C GLY A 169 0.36 -5.50 14.24
N LEU A 170 1.03 -4.67 13.45
CA LEU A 170 2.18 -3.85 13.86
C LEU A 170 1.77 -2.48 14.38
N TRP A 171 0.82 -1.82 13.71
CA TRP A 171 0.46 -0.44 14.01
C TRP A 171 -0.15 -0.29 15.41
N GLY A 172 0.30 0.73 16.15
CA GLY A 172 -0.14 0.99 17.53
C GLY A 172 0.40 0.01 18.59
N LYS A 173 1.14 -1.03 18.16
CA LYS A 173 1.77 -2.00 19.08
C LYS A 173 3.29 -1.90 19.02
N ARG A 174 3.87 -2.31 17.88
CA ARG A 174 5.33 -2.24 17.64
C ARG A 174 5.73 -0.89 17.02
N LEU A 175 4.82 -0.28 16.26
CA LEU A 175 5.00 0.99 15.56
C LEU A 175 4.17 2.09 16.24
N SER A 176 4.61 2.55 17.41
CA SER A 176 3.87 3.55 18.22
C SER A 176 4.48 4.95 18.19
N GLN A 177 5.71 5.10 17.70
CA GLN A 177 6.47 6.36 17.71
C GLN A 177 6.85 6.79 16.29
N ILE A 178 5.89 6.69 15.36
CA ILE A 178 6.06 7.13 13.98
C ILE A 178 5.29 8.43 13.80
N ASP A 179 5.99 9.48 13.36
CA ASP A 179 5.39 10.80 13.13
C ASP A 179 4.95 10.97 11.69
N TYR A 180 5.71 10.40 10.75
CA TYR A 180 5.51 10.51 9.31
C TYR A 180 5.75 9.17 8.62
N ALA A 181 5.08 8.94 7.48
CA ALA A 181 5.30 7.73 6.69
C ALA A 181 5.33 8.02 5.18
N ILE A 182 6.18 7.27 4.47
CA ILE A 182 6.10 7.09 3.02
C ILE A 182 5.72 5.63 2.80
N VAL A 183 4.55 5.41 2.20
CA VAL A 183 4.07 4.07 1.84
C VAL A 183 4.46 3.81 0.40
N GLY A 184 5.26 2.76 0.19
CA GLY A 184 5.68 2.30 -1.13
C GLY A 184 4.49 1.69 -1.86
N GLU A 185 4.35 2.05 -3.09
CA GLU A 185 3.38 1.55 -4.05
C GLU A 185 3.76 2.02 -5.45
N PRO A 186 3.40 1.32 -6.52
CA PRO A 186 3.76 1.72 -7.89
C PRO A 186 2.98 2.96 -8.35
N THR A 187 3.55 4.15 -8.12
CA THR A 187 2.92 5.44 -8.45
C THR A 187 3.66 6.22 -9.55
N GLY A 188 4.73 5.67 -10.13
CA GLY A 188 5.64 6.39 -11.02
C GLY A 188 6.34 7.54 -10.30
N MET A 189 6.70 7.36 -9.03
CA MET A 189 7.28 8.39 -8.14
C MET A 189 6.44 9.66 -8.00
N LYS A 190 5.16 9.63 -8.36
CA LYS A 190 4.20 10.68 -8.02
C LYS A 190 3.75 10.50 -6.58
N ALA A 191 3.43 11.58 -5.89
CA ALA A 191 3.00 11.54 -4.50
C ALA A 191 1.47 11.49 -4.39
N ALA A 192 0.91 10.34 -4.06
CA ALA A 192 -0.49 10.28 -3.69
C ALA A 192 -0.69 10.91 -2.30
N THR A 193 -1.50 11.97 -2.24
CA THR A 193 -1.85 12.67 -1.00
C THR A 193 -3.17 12.21 -0.40
N SER A 194 -3.81 11.23 -1.03
CA SER A 194 -4.98 10.56 -0.51
C SER A 194 -5.22 9.24 -1.23
N GLU A 195 -5.91 8.32 -0.58
CA GLU A 195 -6.39 7.07 -1.16
C GLU A 195 -7.79 6.74 -0.68
N ARG A 196 -8.57 6.11 -1.57
CA ARG A 196 -9.92 5.69 -1.23
C ARG A 196 -9.89 4.47 -0.32
N GLY A 197 -10.83 4.43 0.63
CA GLY A 197 -11.10 3.22 1.40
C GLY A 197 -11.78 2.14 0.57
N LEU A 198 -12.08 1.04 1.23
CA LEU A 198 -12.81 -0.10 0.65
C LEU A 198 -13.88 -0.58 1.65
N LEU A 199 -15.13 -0.52 1.25
CA LEU A 199 -16.25 -1.11 1.98
C LEU A 199 -17.01 -2.05 1.04
N VAL A 200 -16.91 -3.35 1.28
CA VAL A 200 -17.68 -4.37 0.57
C VAL A 200 -18.81 -4.83 1.48
N ILE A 201 -20.04 -4.81 0.95
CA ILE A 201 -21.24 -5.22 1.68
C ILE A 201 -21.89 -6.38 0.94
N ASP A 202 -22.09 -7.50 1.66
CA ASP A 202 -22.99 -8.57 1.23
C ASP A 202 -24.42 -8.19 1.63
N ALA A 203 -25.30 -8.07 0.64
CA ALA A 203 -26.69 -7.67 0.82
C ALA A 203 -27.62 -8.83 0.50
N THR A 204 -28.64 -9.05 1.33
CA THR A 204 -29.63 -10.09 1.13
C THR A 204 -31.05 -9.55 1.28
N ALA A 205 -31.83 -9.61 0.22
CA ALA A 205 -33.27 -9.39 0.29
C ALA A 205 -33.98 -10.70 0.64
N HIS A 206 -34.87 -10.63 1.62
CA HIS A 206 -35.67 -11.76 2.09
C HIS A 206 -37.12 -11.65 1.62
N GLY A 207 -37.60 -12.69 0.98
CA GLY A 207 -38.96 -12.82 0.50
C GLY A 207 -39.67 -14.02 1.13
N ILE A 208 -40.71 -14.48 0.46
CA ILE A 208 -41.48 -15.68 0.80
C ILE A 208 -41.69 -16.47 -0.48
N SER A 209 -41.22 -17.71 -0.52
CA SER A 209 -41.38 -18.58 -1.69
C SER A 209 -42.86 -18.87 -1.97
N GLY A 210 -43.22 -19.01 -3.25
CA GLY A 210 -44.56 -19.33 -3.69
C GLY A 210 -44.60 -19.77 -5.15
N HIS A 211 -45.75 -20.25 -5.58
CA HIS A 211 -45.97 -20.61 -6.99
C HIS A 211 -46.30 -19.36 -7.83
N ALA A 212 -45.49 -19.08 -8.85
CA ALA A 212 -45.63 -17.86 -9.66
C ALA A 212 -47.04 -17.65 -10.27
N ALA A 213 -47.76 -18.74 -10.61
CA ALA A 213 -49.09 -18.66 -11.15
C ALA A 213 -50.20 -18.33 -10.13
N ARG A 214 -49.92 -18.30 -8.83
CA ARG A 214 -50.93 -18.12 -7.77
C ARG A 214 -50.86 -16.80 -7.06
N ASN A 215 -49.95 -15.93 -7.39
CA ASN A 215 -49.73 -14.66 -6.72
C ASN A 215 -49.48 -14.79 -5.19
N GLU A 216 -48.93 -15.92 -4.75
CA GLU A 216 -48.64 -16.24 -3.36
C GLU A 216 -47.16 -15.94 -3.08
N GLY A 217 -46.85 -15.40 -1.89
CA GLY A 217 -45.50 -15.12 -1.45
C GLY A 217 -45.06 -13.65 -1.61
N LYS A 218 -43.81 -13.37 -1.27
CA LYS A 218 -43.15 -12.07 -1.39
C LYS A 218 -41.87 -12.24 -2.22
N ASN A 219 -41.81 -11.57 -3.36
CA ASN A 219 -40.70 -11.77 -4.28
C ASN A 219 -39.47 -10.99 -3.84
N ALA A 220 -38.41 -11.69 -3.40
CA ALA A 220 -37.16 -11.10 -2.98
C ALA A 220 -36.45 -10.32 -4.10
N LEU A 221 -36.66 -10.71 -5.37
CA LEU A 221 -36.07 -10.01 -6.52
C LEU A 221 -36.64 -8.59 -6.64
N TYR A 222 -37.93 -8.38 -6.40
CA TYR A 222 -38.51 -7.03 -6.47
C TYR A 222 -38.06 -6.15 -5.33
N ILE A 223 -37.88 -6.68 -4.12
CA ILE A 223 -37.31 -5.96 -2.97
C ILE A 223 -35.89 -5.50 -3.31
N ALA A 224 -35.05 -6.43 -3.80
CA ALA A 224 -33.67 -6.12 -4.16
C ALA A 224 -33.56 -5.09 -5.30
N LEU A 225 -34.44 -5.16 -6.32
CA LEU A 225 -34.46 -4.18 -7.41
C LEU A 225 -34.81 -2.77 -6.92
N GLU A 226 -35.76 -2.65 -5.98
CA GLU A 226 -36.10 -1.37 -5.36
C GLU A 226 -34.93 -0.83 -4.53
N ASP A 227 -34.26 -1.67 -3.76
CA ASP A 227 -33.07 -1.28 -2.99
C ASP A 227 -31.91 -0.87 -3.90
N ILE A 228 -31.62 -1.65 -4.95
CA ILE A 228 -30.59 -1.29 -5.95
C ILE A 228 -30.90 0.05 -6.62
N GLU A 229 -32.18 0.34 -6.90
CA GLU A 229 -32.56 1.63 -7.47
C GLU A 229 -32.43 2.79 -6.45
N ARG A 230 -32.71 2.55 -5.15
CA ARG A 230 -32.44 3.51 -4.07
C ARG A 230 -30.95 3.76 -3.93
N LEU A 231 -30.13 2.70 -3.90
CA LEU A 231 -28.68 2.78 -3.85
C LEU A 231 -28.10 3.57 -5.05
N ARG A 232 -28.59 3.30 -6.25
CA ARG A 232 -28.17 3.98 -7.48
C ARG A 232 -28.49 5.48 -7.48
N LYS A 233 -29.57 5.88 -6.82
CA LYS A 233 -30.00 7.28 -6.67
C LYS A 233 -29.46 7.96 -5.44
N HIS A 234 -28.90 7.21 -4.50
CA HIS A 234 -28.39 7.77 -3.27
C HIS A 234 -27.20 8.71 -3.54
N GLU A 235 -27.24 9.89 -2.96
CA GLU A 235 -26.16 10.87 -3.04
C GLU A 235 -25.57 11.12 -1.66
N PHE A 236 -24.30 10.76 -1.50
CA PHE A 236 -23.53 11.12 -0.33
C PHE A 236 -23.25 12.62 -0.31
N THR A 237 -23.62 13.30 0.75
CA THR A 237 -23.61 14.78 0.82
C THR A 237 -22.24 15.37 1.15
N LYS A 238 -21.39 14.65 1.89
CA LYS A 238 -20.03 15.08 2.21
C LYS A 238 -19.12 14.77 1.00
N ILE A 239 -18.58 15.82 0.40
CA ILE A 239 -17.74 15.72 -0.80
C ILE A 239 -16.29 16.05 -0.43
N SER A 240 -15.38 15.12 -0.68
CA SER A 240 -13.95 15.33 -0.49
C SER A 240 -13.41 16.32 -1.53
N GLN A 241 -12.57 17.24 -1.09
CA GLN A 241 -11.84 18.10 -2.00
C GLN A 241 -10.75 17.35 -2.77
N LYS A 242 -10.18 16.29 -2.19
CA LYS A 242 -9.12 15.46 -2.78
C LYS A 242 -9.68 14.34 -3.64
N MET A 243 -10.74 13.66 -3.20
CA MET A 243 -11.26 12.42 -3.79
C MET A 243 -12.63 12.58 -4.49
N GLY A 244 -13.31 13.72 -4.31
CA GLY A 244 -14.66 13.92 -4.85
C GLY A 244 -15.74 13.15 -4.07
N LYS A 245 -16.70 12.58 -4.77
CA LYS A 245 -17.82 11.82 -4.19
C LYS A 245 -17.41 10.39 -3.81
N VAL A 246 -18.10 9.80 -2.82
CA VAL A 246 -18.07 8.35 -2.58
C VAL A 246 -18.57 7.63 -3.83
N ASN A 247 -17.85 6.59 -4.27
CA ASN A 247 -18.31 5.72 -5.36
C ASN A 247 -18.99 4.47 -4.80
N LEU A 248 -20.15 4.12 -5.36
CA LEU A 248 -20.91 2.94 -5.00
C LEU A 248 -21.35 2.20 -6.27
N ASN A 249 -21.08 0.87 -6.30
CA ASN A 249 -21.50 0.00 -7.38
C ASN A 249 -22.04 -1.32 -6.86
N VAL A 250 -23.15 -1.81 -7.44
CA VAL A 250 -23.59 -3.19 -7.26
C VAL A 250 -22.86 -4.05 -8.30
N THR A 251 -22.07 -5.02 -7.84
CA THR A 251 -21.11 -5.74 -8.69
C THR A 251 -21.47 -7.20 -8.94
N GLN A 252 -22.29 -7.79 -8.07
CA GLN A 252 -22.68 -9.20 -8.19
C GLN A 252 -24.15 -9.36 -7.80
N ILE A 253 -24.85 -10.28 -8.45
CA ILE A 253 -26.21 -10.67 -8.09
C ILE A 253 -26.40 -12.19 -8.23
N LYS A 254 -27.24 -12.77 -7.34
CA LYS A 254 -27.63 -14.18 -7.40
C LYS A 254 -29.05 -14.36 -6.88
N ALA A 255 -29.96 -14.88 -7.71
CA ALA A 255 -31.35 -15.14 -7.30
C ALA A 255 -32.04 -16.17 -8.22
N GLY A 256 -33.10 -16.76 -7.70
CA GLY A 256 -34.00 -17.69 -8.42
C GLY A 256 -33.42 -19.08 -8.61
N SER A 257 -34.32 -20.05 -8.71
CA SER A 257 -33.99 -21.48 -8.93
C SER A 257 -34.78 -22.11 -10.07
N ALA A 258 -36.04 -21.67 -10.27
CA ALA A 258 -36.90 -22.16 -11.34
C ALA A 258 -37.89 -21.07 -11.80
N HIS A 259 -38.31 -21.13 -13.08
CA HIS A 259 -39.17 -20.10 -13.70
C HIS A 259 -40.57 -19.99 -13.06
N ASN A 260 -41.04 -21.03 -12.39
CA ASN A 260 -42.36 -21.10 -11.75
C ASN A 260 -42.36 -20.94 -10.24
N VAL A 261 -41.21 -20.56 -9.66
CA VAL A 261 -41.00 -20.33 -8.22
C VAL A 261 -40.69 -18.86 -7.97
N ILE A 262 -41.49 -18.21 -7.08
CA ILE A 262 -41.17 -16.88 -6.58
C ILE A 262 -39.94 -16.99 -5.67
N PRO A 263 -38.83 -16.27 -5.97
CA PRO A 263 -37.63 -16.34 -5.15
C PRO A 263 -37.87 -15.71 -3.77
N ASP A 264 -37.50 -16.45 -2.73
CA ASP A 264 -37.50 -16.02 -1.34
C ASP A 264 -36.19 -15.40 -0.86
N ARG A 265 -35.18 -15.44 -1.73
CA ARG A 265 -33.85 -14.85 -1.46
C ARG A 265 -33.26 -14.26 -2.73
N PHE A 266 -32.66 -13.07 -2.56
CA PHE A 266 -31.82 -12.43 -3.55
C PHE A 266 -30.56 -11.89 -2.87
N ASP A 267 -29.41 -12.37 -3.28
CA ASP A 267 -28.11 -11.92 -2.79
C ASP A 267 -27.46 -10.97 -3.81
N PHE A 268 -26.87 -9.89 -3.32
CA PHE A 268 -26.09 -8.97 -4.15
C PHE A 268 -24.91 -8.39 -3.36
N VAL A 269 -23.89 -7.94 -4.08
CA VAL A 269 -22.67 -7.38 -3.48
C VAL A 269 -22.55 -5.91 -3.88
N ILE A 270 -22.26 -5.06 -2.92
CA ILE A 270 -22.03 -3.64 -3.09
C ILE A 270 -20.55 -3.37 -2.85
N ASP A 271 -19.83 -2.86 -3.87
CA ASP A 271 -18.48 -2.30 -3.75
C ASP A 271 -18.61 -0.79 -3.55
N ILE A 272 -18.06 -0.29 -2.45
CA ILE A 272 -18.06 1.12 -2.11
C ILE A 272 -16.63 1.58 -1.92
N ARG A 273 -16.33 2.75 -2.50
CA ARG A 273 -15.05 3.44 -2.37
C ARG A 273 -15.24 4.74 -1.60
N PRO A 274 -15.11 4.69 -0.27
CA PRO A 274 -15.24 5.83 0.62
C PRO A 274 -14.24 6.94 0.34
N THR A 275 -14.47 8.08 0.94
CA THR A 275 -13.55 9.21 1.03
C THR A 275 -13.26 9.51 2.50
N GLU A 276 -12.25 10.31 2.80
CA GLU A 276 -11.89 10.72 4.15
C GLU A 276 -12.99 11.49 4.90
N GLN A 277 -14.06 11.87 4.19
CA GLN A 277 -15.20 12.58 4.78
C GLN A 277 -16.21 11.65 5.46
N TYR A 278 -16.09 10.31 5.25
CA TYR A 278 -16.99 9.30 5.79
C TYR A 278 -16.22 8.16 6.44
N SER A 279 -16.66 7.74 7.62
CA SER A 279 -16.30 6.42 8.11
C SER A 279 -17.12 5.33 7.39
N ASN A 280 -16.60 4.11 7.37
CA ASN A 280 -17.34 2.97 6.80
C ASN A 280 -18.61 2.68 7.58
N GLU A 281 -18.63 2.96 8.89
CA GLU A 281 -19.78 2.85 9.77
C GLU A 281 -20.88 3.87 9.40
N GLU A 282 -20.52 5.14 9.13
CA GLU A 282 -21.48 6.16 8.70
C GLU A 282 -22.14 5.76 7.38
N ILE A 283 -21.33 5.30 6.40
CA ILE A 283 -21.85 4.83 5.11
C ILE A 283 -22.81 3.67 5.31
N LEU A 284 -22.43 2.66 6.10
CA LEU A 284 -23.30 1.52 6.38
C LEU A 284 -24.63 1.95 6.99
N GLN A 285 -24.62 2.88 7.96
CA GLN A 285 -25.83 3.40 8.61
C GLN A 285 -26.74 4.15 7.61
N GLU A 286 -26.16 5.00 6.75
CA GLU A 286 -26.93 5.70 5.70
C GLU A 286 -27.62 4.70 4.74
N LEU A 287 -26.90 3.65 4.32
CA LEU A 287 -27.45 2.64 3.41
C LEU A 287 -28.50 1.74 4.09
N GLN A 288 -28.30 1.38 5.35
CA GLN A 288 -29.29 0.62 6.15
C GLN A 288 -30.60 1.40 6.32
N ALA A 289 -30.55 2.73 6.37
CA ALA A 289 -31.74 3.57 6.50
C ALA A 289 -32.61 3.61 5.25
N ILE A 290 -32.06 3.29 4.08
CA ILE A 290 -32.77 3.37 2.79
C ILE A 290 -33.07 2.00 2.16
N CYS A 291 -32.44 0.91 2.63
CA CYS A 291 -32.63 -0.44 2.10
C CYS A 291 -33.54 -1.27 3.01
N GLU A 292 -34.38 -2.12 2.42
CA GLU A 292 -35.11 -3.18 3.12
C GLU A 292 -34.27 -4.44 3.29
N SER A 293 -33.29 -4.65 2.39
CA SER A 293 -32.35 -5.77 2.43
C SER A 293 -31.45 -5.72 3.67
N GLU A 294 -31.10 -6.89 4.19
CA GLU A 294 -30.04 -7.04 5.21
C GLU A 294 -28.70 -6.68 4.59
N LEU A 295 -27.97 -5.73 5.21
CA LEU A 295 -26.66 -5.28 4.77
C LEU A 295 -25.58 -5.75 5.76
N LYS A 296 -24.68 -6.63 5.32
CA LYS A 296 -23.60 -7.21 6.12
C LYS A 296 -22.24 -6.77 5.57
N PRO A 297 -21.52 -5.86 6.23
CA PRO A 297 -20.20 -5.44 5.80
C PRO A 297 -19.20 -6.58 6.01
N ARG A 298 -18.28 -6.79 5.05
CA ARG A 298 -17.18 -7.75 5.17
C ARG A 298 -16.09 -7.24 6.12
N ASN A 299 -15.76 -5.96 6.00
CA ASN A 299 -14.76 -5.30 6.84
C ASN A 299 -15.05 -3.80 6.93
N LEU A 300 -15.13 -3.26 8.14
CA LEU A 300 -15.32 -1.83 8.39
C LEU A 300 -13.99 -1.07 8.59
N ALA A 301 -12.88 -1.78 8.78
CA ALA A 301 -11.61 -1.15 9.14
C ALA A 301 -10.80 -0.59 7.95
N ASN A 302 -11.23 -0.83 6.69
CA ASN A 302 -10.54 -0.33 5.50
C ASN A 302 -10.99 1.11 5.20
N GLN A 303 -10.55 2.04 6.04
CA GLN A 303 -10.86 3.46 5.93
C GLN A 303 -10.09 4.12 4.78
N SER A 304 -10.55 5.28 4.34
CA SER A 304 -9.80 6.15 3.43
C SER A 304 -8.67 6.84 4.17
N SER A 305 -7.58 7.11 3.47
CA SER A 305 -6.43 7.83 4.01
C SER A 305 -6.24 9.16 3.29
N ALA A 306 -5.75 10.16 4.00
CA ALA A 306 -5.37 11.45 3.43
C ALA A 306 -4.22 12.07 4.21
N THR A 307 -3.28 12.65 3.48
CA THR A 307 -2.21 13.48 4.02
C THR A 307 -2.82 14.65 4.79
N LYS A 308 -2.29 14.94 5.96
CA LYS A 308 -2.78 16.04 6.82
C LYS A 308 -2.67 17.38 6.10
N GLU A 309 -3.50 18.32 6.49
CA GLU A 309 -3.37 19.71 6.08
C GLU A 309 -2.02 20.26 6.59
N ASP A 310 -1.36 21.05 5.78
CA ASP A 310 -0.02 21.58 6.07
C ASP A 310 1.11 20.57 6.21
N SER A 311 0.92 19.32 5.78
CA SER A 311 1.93 18.26 5.81
C SER A 311 3.29 18.69 5.26
N PRO A 312 4.39 18.45 5.99
CA PRO A 312 5.74 18.66 5.47
C PRO A 312 6.06 17.72 4.29
N LEU A 313 5.42 16.54 4.25
CA LEU A 313 5.58 15.59 3.14
C LEU A 313 4.98 16.17 1.86
N GLN A 314 3.74 16.65 1.89
CA GLN A 314 3.09 17.26 0.75
C GLN A 314 3.83 18.54 0.29
N LYS A 315 4.20 19.43 1.23
CA LYS A 315 4.96 20.65 0.92
C LYS A 315 6.32 20.34 0.27
N THR A 316 6.97 19.25 0.69
CA THR A 316 8.23 18.81 0.09
C THR A 316 8.03 18.28 -1.33
N ALA A 317 6.98 17.48 -1.57
CA ALA A 317 6.63 17.00 -2.91
C ALA A 317 6.40 18.20 -3.86
N GLU A 318 5.59 19.16 -3.44
CA GLU A 318 5.29 20.38 -4.22
C GLU A 318 6.55 21.21 -4.51
N ARG A 319 7.42 21.43 -3.49
CA ARG A 319 8.69 22.15 -3.65
C ARG A 319 9.65 21.46 -4.61
N MET A 320 9.64 20.13 -4.64
CA MET A 320 10.46 19.33 -5.57
C MET A 320 9.84 19.20 -6.96
N GLY A 321 8.63 19.72 -7.19
CA GLY A 321 7.91 19.58 -8.45
C GLY A 321 7.39 18.17 -8.70
N ILE A 322 7.25 17.36 -7.65
CA ILE A 322 6.64 16.02 -7.73
C ILE A 322 5.13 16.20 -7.88
N GLU A 323 4.56 15.58 -8.91
CA GLU A 323 3.12 15.61 -9.15
C GLU A 323 2.37 14.95 -7.99
N THR A 324 1.35 15.65 -7.47
CA THR A 324 0.46 15.09 -6.43
C THR A 324 -0.87 14.67 -7.01
N PHE A 325 -1.44 13.57 -6.48
CA PHE A 325 -2.71 13.04 -6.96
C PHE A 325 -3.48 12.31 -5.83
N SER A 326 -4.71 11.90 -6.13
CA SER A 326 -5.53 11.03 -5.28
C SER A 326 -5.52 9.61 -5.85
N SER A 327 -5.04 8.63 -5.06
CA SER A 327 -5.02 7.22 -5.48
C SER A 327 -6.41 6.60 -5.43
N ALA A 328 -6.74 5.82 -6.46
CA ALA A 328 -7.98 5.05 -6.51
C ALA A 328 -7.90 3.71 -5.75
N THR A 329 -6.68 3.25 -5.45
CA THR A 329 -6.39 1.98 -4.77
C THR A 329 -6.07 2.20 -3.30
N THR A 330 -6.37 1.20 -2.47
CA THR A 330 -5.99 1.13 -1.06
C THR A 330 -4.58 0.56 -0.91
N SER A 331 -3.95 0.80 0.24
CA SER A 331 -2.66 0.24 0.62
C SER A 331 -2.58 0.10 2.15
N ASP A 332 -1.42 -0.30 2.66
CA ASP A 332 -1.15 -0.30 4.11
C ASP A 332 -1.37 1.08 4.77
N TRP A 333 -1.42 2.15 3.98
CA TRP A 333 -1.74 3.49 4.48
C TRP A 333 -3.07 3.54 5.23
N MET A 334 -4.07 2.74 4.84
CA MET A 334 -5.36 2.69 5.54
C MET A 334 -5.26 2.26 7.02
N ARG A 335 -4.10 1.73 7.45
CA ARG A 335 -3.82 1.33 8.84
C ARG A 335 -2.97 2.35 9.59
N ILE A 336 -2.34 3.26 8.86
CA ILE A 336 -1.38 4.24 9.38
C ILE A 336 -2.14 5.52 9.73
N THR A 337 -2.04 5.96 10.99
CA THR A 337 -2.76 7.16 11.48
C THR A 337 -1.88 8.39 11.60
N CYS A 338 -0.56 8.26 11.42
CA CYS A 338 0.33 9.42 11.32
C CYS A 338 0.17 10.12 9.96
N ASP A 339 0.84 11.25 9.80
CA ASP A 339 0.87 11.94 8.51
C ASP A 339 1.66 11.13 7.49
N ALA A 340 1.09 10.89 6.32
CA ALA A 340 1.71 10.03 5.31
C ALA A 340 1.41 10.47 3.87
N ILE A 341 2.27 9.98 2.96
CA ILE A 341 2.03 9.98 1.51
C ILE A 341 2.29 8.57 0.97
N LYS A 342 1.73 8.28 -0.21
CA LYS A 342 2.02 7.06 -0.94
C LYS A 342 2.82 7.39 -2.19
N MET A 343 4.00 6.78 -2.33
CA MET A 343 4.92 7.08 -3.44
C MET A 343 5.88 5.90 -3.64
N GLY A 344 6.12 5.48 -4.88
CA GLY A 344 7.11 4.47 -5.21
C GLY A 344 7.35 4.31 -6.71
N PRO A 345 8.43 3.62 -7.09
CA PRO A 345 8.77 3.34 -8.49
C PRO A 345 7.79 2.34 -9.11
N GLY A 346 7.78 2.28 -10.42
CA GLY A 346 6.84 1.44 -11.18
C GLY A 346 5.49 2.11 -11.39
N GLU A 347 4.61 1.44 -12.11
CA GLU A 347 3.33 1.99 -12.57
C GLU A 347 2.15 1.15 -12.07
N SER A 348 1.16 1.77 -11.44
CA SER A 348 -0.05 1.10 -10.93
C SER A 348 -0.84 0.34 -12.03
N THR A 349 -0.68 0.71 -13.29
CA THR A 349 -1.30 0.02 -14.42
C THR A 349 -0.72 -1.35 -14.71
N ARG A 350 0.41 -1.72 -14.10
CA ARG A 350 1.07 -3.02 -14.23
C ARG A 350 0.71 -3.98 -13.10
N SER A 351 0.16 -3.45 -11.98
CA SER A 351 -0.23 -4.26 -10.81
C SER A 351 -1.35 -5.24 -11.16
N HIS A 352 -1.28 -6.45 -10.61
CA HIS A 352 -2.27 -7.51 -10.76
C HIS A 352 -2.53 -7.92 -12.23
N ARG A 353 -1.54 -7.73 -13.09
CA ARG A 353 -1.61 -8.05 -14.52
C ARG A 353 -0.54 -9.07 -14.91
N LYS A 354 -0.80 -9.77 -16.02
CA LYS A 354 0.20 -10.62 -16.63
C LYS A 354 1.39 -9.80 -17.13
N ASP A 355 2.54 -10.45 -17.18
CA ASP A 355 3.79 -9.89 -17.70
C ASP A 355 4.24 -8.63 -16.95
N GLU A 356 4.05 -8.65 -15.64
CA GLU A 356 4.46 -7.58 -14.73
C GLU A 356 5.97 -7.34 -14.82
N TYR A 357 6.38 -6.08 -14.73
CA TYR A 357 7.78 -5.67 -14.78
C TYR A 357 8.00 -4.28 -14.20
N VAL A 358 9.24 -4.00 -13.83
CA VAL A 358 9.77 -2.66 -13.55
C VAL A 358 11.08 -2.48 -14.33
N THR A 359 11.38 -1.26 -14.80
CA THR A 359 12.64 -0.97 -15.47
C THR A 359 13.75 -0.61 -14.49
N VAL A 360 14.99 -0.86 -14.86
CA VAL A 360 16.17 -0.47 -14.05
C VAL A 360 16.24 1.05 -13.87
N GLU A 361 15.81 1.82 -14.87
CA GLU A 361 15.77 3.27 -14.77
C GLU A 361 14.71 3.75 -13.76
N GLU A 362 13.51 3.13 -13.72
CA GLU A 362 12.49 3.42 -12.70
C GLU A 362 13.00 3.14 -11.28
N LEU A 363 13.75 2.06 -11.06
CA LEU A 363 14.37 1.76 -9.77
C LEU A 363 15.43 2.81 -9.40
N LYS A 364 16.25 3.21 -10.35
CA LYS A 364 17.26 4.24 -10.15
C LYS A 364 16.65 5.60 -9.82
N GLU A 365 15.67 6.03 -10.60
CA GLU A 365 14.92 7.26 -10.36
C GLU A 365 14.20 7.23 -9.01
N GLY A 366 13.65 6.07 -8.63
CA GLY A 366 13.03 5.84 -7.33
C GLY A 366 14.00 6.06 -6.18
N ILE A 367 15.17 5.41 -6.22
CA ILE A 367 16.23 5.55 -5.21
C ILE A 367 16.70 7.00 -5.12
N GLU A 368 16.98 7.64 -6.25
CA GLU A 368 17.42 9.04 -6.29
C GLU A 368 16.36 9.99 -5.71
N THR A 369 15.11 9.79 -6.09
CA THR A 369 13.99 10.64 -5.65
C THR A 369 13.74 10.49 -4.17
N TYR A 370 13.72 9.28 -3.63
CA TYR A 370 13.60 9.06 -2.19
C TYR A 370 14.74 9.71 -1.39
N ILE A 371 15.98 9.56 -1.83
CA ILE A 371 17.13 10.18 -1.15
C ILE A 371 16.98 11.71 -1.14
N LYS A 372 16.64 12.31 -2.29
CA LYS A 372 16.45 13.76 -2.42
C LYS A 372 15.26 14.22 -1.58
N PHE A 373 14.17 13.47 -1.60
CA PHE A 373 12.95 13.79 -0.85
C PHE A 373 13.21 13.80 0.66
N ILE A 374 13.77 12.72 1.20
CA ILE A 374 14.04 12.60 2.64
C ILE A 374 15.03 13.68 3.12
N ARG A 375 16.05 13.98 2.33
CA ARG A 375 17.00 15.08 2.64
C ARG A 375 16.38 16.46 2.56
N SER A 376 15.33 16.62 1.78
CA SER A 376 14.62 17.89 1.60
C SER A 376 13.51 18.09 2.61
N LEU A 377 13.19 17.09 3.45
CA LEU A 377 12.19 17.21 4.50
C LEU A 377 12.63 18.23 5.54
N ASP A 378 11.79 19.23 5.74
CA ASP A 378 11.92 20.21 6.79
C ASP A 378 10.77 19.99 7.79
N PHE A 379 11.09 19.25 8.83
CA PHE A 379 10.18 19.11 9.95
C PHE A 379 10.34 20.36 10.80
N ALA A 380 9.51 21.38 10.56
CA ALA A 380 9.45 22.56 11.41
C ALA A 380 9.37 22.10 12.87
N ARG A 381 10.26 22.63 13.72
CA ARG A 381 10.15 22.44 15.16
C ARG A 381 8.82 23.05 15.56
N ASP A 382 7.85 22.22 15.92
CA ASP A 382 6.73 22.67 16.73
C ASP A 382 7.37 23.14 18.07
N ASP A 383 7.51 24.44 18.21
CA ASP A 383 7.80 25.07 19.49
C ASP A 383 6.58 24.82 20.40
N ARG A 384 6.52 23.62 21.01
CA ARG A 384 5.58 23.26 22.06
C ARG A 384 6.21 23.52 23.44
#